data_530e2d1905dea0fbc833009af17c5b08
#
_entry.id   530e2d1905dea0fbc833009af17c5b08
#
_cell.length_a   1.000
_cell.length_b   1.000
_cell.length_c   1.000
_cell.angle_alpha   90.00
_cell.angle_beta   90.00
_cell.angle_gamma   90.00
#
_symmetry.space_group_name_H-M   'P 1'
#
loop_
_entity.id
_entity.type
_entity.pdbx_description
1 polymer ?
#
loop_
_entity_poly.entity_id
_entity_poly.type
_entity_poly.pdbx_seq_one_letter_code
_entity_poly.pdbx_strand_id
1 'polypeptide(L)'
;MEHVPSSIATWLYSTTHNVPCQIIEEQTLWGQSTCRIWLPSKETVVRVPRSTLQPLPAELNPTTEAQRILYVASAAKVANVLQGSHTSADEQVLLAPMESNVIPLPHQLQALARAISGDRIRYLLADEVGLGKTIEAGLIMRELKLRGLVRRILVVAPKGLATQWVSEMQTHFNEHFQLVLGEDIGTLQKMARTTQATESDDASRPNPWRHIDQVIVSLDSVKPMDKRRGWSAERIAAYNRSRFEDLVTAGWDLVVVDEAHRLGGSTDQVARFRLGQGLAESTPYFLLLSAT
;
A
#
# COMPACT_ATOMS: atom_id res chain seq x y z
N MET A 1 -38.82 9.08 9.84
CA MET A 1 -37.40 9.01 10.29
C MET A 1 -36.57 9.49 9.12
N GLU A 2 -36.32 10.78 9.09
CA GLU A 2 -35.56 11.43 8.03
C GLU A 2 -34.06 11.20 8.27
N HIS A 3 -33.42 10.62 7.29
CA HIS A 3 -31.99 10.46 7.24
C HIS A 3 -31.36 11.83 6.91
N VAL A 4 -30.78 12.48 7.91
CA VAL A 4 -29.99 13.69 7.73
C VAL A 4 -28.65 13.28 7.07
N PRO A 5 -28.26 13.90 5.93
CA PRO A 5 -27.01 13.58 5.28
C PRO A 5 -25.81 14.04 6.14
N SER A 6 -24.74 13.27 6.10
CA SER A 6 -23.48 13.49 6.79
C SER A 6 -22.99 14.93 6.65
N SER A 7 -23.05 15.70 7.74
CA SER A 7 -22.52 17.05 7.82
C SER A 7 -21.00 17.02 7.66
N ILE A 8 -20.50 17.82 6.75
CA ILE A 8 -19.09 18.23 6.68
C ILE A 8 -18.66 18.60 8.11
N ALA A 9 -17.65 17.93 8.61
CA ALA A 9 -17.17 18.11 10.00
C ALA A 9 -16.80 19.59 10.22
N THR A 10 -17.66 20.31 10.91
CA THR A 10 -17.44 21.73 11.16
C THR A 10 -16.42 21.92 12.26
N TRP A 11 -15.33 22.61 11.96
CA TRP A 11 -14.32 22.98 12.94
C TRP A 11 -14.82 24.12 13.83
N LEU A 12 -14.58 23.99 15.12
CA LEU A 12 -14.91 24.96 16.14
C LEU A 12 -13.71 25.23 17.04
N TYR A 13 -13.77 26.30 17.80
CA TYR A 13 -12.77 26.64 18.80
C TYR A 13 -13.30 26.35 20.20
N SER A 14 -12.60 25.55 20.97
CA SER A 14 -12.92 25.28 22.37
C SER A 14 -12.28 26.34 23.27
N THR A 15 -13.09 27.18 23.88
CA THR A 15 -12.61 28.19 24.83
C THR A 15 -12.10 27.58 26.14
N THR A 16 -12.60 26.40 26.52
CA THR A 16 -12.15 25.66 27.70
C THR A 16 -10.74 25.10 27.54
N HIS A 17 -10.40 24.65 26.32
CA HIS A 17 -9.12 24.01 26.05
C HIS A 17 -8.16 24.90 25.27
N ASN A 18 -8.64 26.04 24.78
CA ASN A 18 -7.92 27.04 24.00
C ASN A 18 -7.28 26.49 22.72
N VAL A 19 -7.99 25.59 22.02
CA VAL A 19 -7.55 24.91 20.79
C VAL A 19 -8.69 24.65 19.81
N PRO A 20 -8.41 24.51 18.50
CA PRO A 20 -9.37 24.03 17.52
C PRO A 20 -9.82 22.61 17.83
N CYS A 21 -11.10 22.31 17.55
CA CYS A 21 -11.70 21.02 17.82
C CYS A 21 -12.78 20.67 16.79
N GLN A 22 -13.13 19.40 16.71
CA GLN A 22 -14.27 18.89 15.93
C GLN A 22 -15.31 18.26 16.83
N ILE A 23 -16.59 18.51 16.55
CA ILE A 23 -17.69 17.82 17.24
C ILE A 23 -17.80 16.41 16.67
N ILE A 24 -17.75 15.42 17.58
CA ILE A 24 -18.02 14.01 17.26
C ILE A 24 -19.48 13.70 17.49
N GLU A 25 -20.04 14.22 18.59
CA GLU A 25 -21.39 13.91 19.05
C GLU A 25 -21.95 15.09 19.87
N GLU A 26 -23.23 15.42 19.66
CA GLU A 26 -23.93 16.40 20.47
C GLU A 26 -25.13 15.73 21.14
N GLN A 27 -25.27 15.91 22.46
CA GLN A 27 -26.37 15.40 23.27
C GLN A 27 -27.03 16.54 24.00
N THR A 28 -28.36 16.62 23.87
CA THR A 28 -29.14 17.59 24.62
C THR A 28 -29.99 16.86 25.67
N LEU A 29 -29.75 17.17 26.93
CA LEU A 29 -30.49 16.64 28.07
C LEU A 29 -31.02 17.82 28.93
N TRP A 30 -32.33 17.82 29.20
CA TRP A 30 -32.98 18.84 30.01
C TRP A 30 -32.69 20.29 29.61
N GLY A 31 -32.57 20.56 28.31
CA GLY A 31 -32.28 21.91 27.79
C GLY A 31 -30.83 22.32 27.82
N GLN A 32 -29.91 21.46 28.27
CA GLN A 32 -28.47 21.71 28.20
C GLN A 32 -27.85 20.80 27.13
N SER A 33 -27.14 21.42 26.19
CA SER A 33 -26.38 20.70 25.14
C SER A 33 -24.94 20.50 25.58
N THR A 34 -24.49 19.25 25.55
CA THR A 34 -23.09 18.87 25.75
C THR A 34 -22.56 18.19 24.48
N CYS A 35 -21.32 18.52 24.14
CA CYS A 35 -20.66 17.98 22.96
C CYS A 35 -19.46 17.11 23.35
N ARG A 36 -19.32 15.98 22.68
CA ARG A 36 -18.03 15.24 22.65
C ARG A 36 -17.24 15.82 21.51
N ILE A 37 -16.04 16.32 21.83
CA ILE A 37 -15.16 16.97 20.86
C ILE A 37 -13.83 16.25 20.79
N TRP A 38 -13.27 16.19 19.58
CA TRP A 38 -11.92 15.76 19.32
C TRP A 38 -10.97 16.95 19.38
N LEU A 39 -9.89 16.83 20.14
CA LEU A 39 -8.82 17.81 20.28
C LEU A 39 -7.56 17.28 19.59
N PRO A 40 -7.29 17.64 18.32
CA PRO A 40 -6.15 17.11 17.57
C PRO A 40 -4.80 17.40 18.22
N SER A 41 -4.63 18.58 18.82
CA SER A 41 -3.37 18.99 19.48
C SER A 41 -3.04 18.17 20.74
N LYS A 42 -4.01 17.44 21.29
CA LYS A 42 -3.86 16.60 22.51
C LYS A 42 -4.20 15.14 22.25
N GLU A 43 -4.54 14.79 21.01
CA GLU A 43 -4.95 13.44 20.58
C GLU A 43 -5.99 12.79 21.52
N THR A 44 -6.96 13.59 22.00
CA THR A 44 -7.94 13.12 22.98
C THR A 44 -9.35 13.58 22.67
N VAL A 45 -10.32 12.82 23.18
CA VAL A 45 -11.76 13.16 23.12
C VAL A 45 -12.21 13.59 24.50
N VAL A 46 -12.81 14.79 24.58
CA VAL A 46 -13.33 15.34 25.83
C VAL A 46 -14.80 15.73 25.68
N ARG A 47 -15.52 15.81 26.78
CA ARG A 47 -16.89 16.29 26.83
C ARG A 47 -16.91 17.71 27.38
N VAL A 48 -17.54 18.62 26.62
CA VAL A 48 -17.67 20.06 26.98
C VAL A 48 -19.10 20.55 26.76
N PRO A 49 -19.55 21.57 27.48
CA PRO A 49 -20.81 22.25 27.19
C PRO A 49 -20.76 22.91 25.80
N ARG A 50 -21.87 22.86 25.07
CA ARG A 50 -21.98 23.48 23.73
C ARG A 50 -21.68 24.98 23.75
N SER A 51 -21.99 25.65 24.86
CA SER A 51 -21.73 27.11 25.10
C SER A 51 -20.26 27.46 25.09
N THR A 52 -19.35 26.51 25.32
CA THR A 52 -17.89 26.72 25.32
C THR A 52 -17.26 26.57 23.94
N LEU A 53 -18.07 26.26 22.93
CA LEU A 53 -17.62 26.10 21.55
C LEU A 53 -18.04 27.32 20.72
N GLN A 54 -17.06 27.95 20.09
CA GLN A 54 -17.25 29.13 19.24
C GLN A 54 -16.89 28.83 17.79
N PRO A 55 -17.45 29.56 16.81
CA PRO A 55 -16.96 29.49 15.44
C PRO A 55 -15.46 29.76 15.39
N LEU A 56 -14.76 29.01 14.57
CA LEU A 56 -13.32 29.24 14.40
C LEU A 56 -13.11 30.58 13.70
N PRO A 57 -12.25 31.47 14.22
CA PRO A 57 -11.84 32.65 13.48
C PRO A 57 -11.31 32.27 12.09
N ALA A 58 -11.63 33.06 11.07
CA ALA A 58 -11.25 32.74 9.68
C ALA A 58 -9.72 32.55 9.52
N GLU A 59 -8.95 33.21 10.37
CA GLU A 59 -7.48 33.11 10.45
C GLU A 59 -6.99 31.77 11.03
N LEU A 60 -7.81 31.08 11.82
CA LEU A 60 -7.49 29.80 12.48
C LEU A 60 -8.27 28.63 11.91
N ASN A 61 -8.94 28.79 10.77
CA ASN A 61 -9.70 27.69 10.18
C ASN A 61 -8.74 26.63 9.60
N PRO A 62 -8.64 25.44 10.24
CA PRO A 62 -7.71 24.39 9.78
C PRO A 62 -7.98 23.91 8.36
N THR A 63 -9.21 24.04 7.89
CA THR A 63 -9.55 23.70 6.50
C THR A 63 -8.87 24.65 5.52
N THR A 64 -8.81 25.95 5.84
CA THR A 64 -8.11 26.94 5.03
C THR A 64 -6.60 26.76 5.09
N GLU A 65 -6.04 26.48 6.28
CA GLU A 65 -4.62 26.17 6.42
C GLU A 65 -4.25 24.86 5.74
N ALA A 66 -5.04 23.80 5.92
CA ALA A 66 -4.83 22.52 5.23
C ALA A 66 -4.87 22.69 3.72
N GLN A 67 -5.82 23.49 3.19
CA GLN A 67 -5.88 23.83 1.77
C GLN A 67 -4.67 24.63 1.30
N ARG A 68 -4.19 25.59 2.10
CA ARG A 68 -2.96 26.34 1.81
C ARG A 68 -1.74 25.43 1.81
N ILE A 69 -1.60 24.55 2.80
CA ILE A 69 -0.51 23.57 2.87
C ILE A 69 -0.58 22.64 1.65
N LEU A 70 -1.78 22.14 1.31
CA LEU A 70 -1.97 21.30 0.13
C LEU A 70 -1.61 22.03 -1.17
N TYR A 71 -2.01 23.29 -1.30
CA TYR A 71 -1.65 24.12 -2.44
C TYR A 71 -0.16 24.36 -2.55
N VAL A 72 0.50 24.74 -1.44
CA VAL A 72 1.96 24.94 -1.40
C VAL A 72 2.70 23.63 -1.68
N ALA A 73 2.26 22.53 -1.11
CA ALA A 73 2.84 21.22 -1.38
C ALA A 73 2.67 20.79 -2.85
N SER A 74 1.49 21.04 -3.42
CA SER A 74 1.24 20.78 -4.85
C SER A 74 2.09 21.68 -5.76
N ALA A 75 2.19 22.96 -5.41
CA ALA A 75 3.03 23.91 -6.13
C ALA A 75 4.53 23.54 -6.05
N ALA A 76 4.99 23.09 -4.87
CA ALA A 76 6.36 22.60 -4.69
C ALA A 76 6.62 21.31 -5.51
N LYS A 77 5.66 20.38 -5.56
CA LYS A 77 5.73 19.20 -6.43
C LYS A 77 5.87 19.60 -7.91
N VAL A 78 5.01 20.49 -8.38
CA VAL A 78 5.06 21.00 -9.76
C VAL A 78 6.36 21.74 -10.04
N ALA A 79 6.83 22.60 -9.12
CA ALA A 79 8.08 23.31 -9.25
C ALA A 79 9.29 22.37 -9.34
N ASN A 80 9.34 21.30 -8.51
CA ASN A 80 10.39 20.30 -8.59
C ASN A 80 10.38 19.54 -9.93
N VAL A 81 9.19 19.23 -10.44
CA VAL A 81 9.05 18.61 -11.77
C VAL A 81 9.51 19.56 -12.88
N LEU A 82 9.16 20.85 -12.80
CA LEU A 82 9.54 21.85 -13.79
C LEU A 82 11.02 22.26 -13.70
N GLN A 83 11.62 22.30 -12.50
CA GLN A 83 13.05 22.59 -12.33
C GLN A 83 13.94 21.44 -12.80
N GLY A 84 13.47 20.19 -12.66
CA GLY A 84 14.13 19.02 -13.25
C GLY A 84 14.18 19.05 -14.78
N SER A 85 13.26 19.77 -15.43
CA SER A 85 13.19 19.84 -16.90
C SER A 85 14.17 20.85 -17.54
N HIS A 86 15.00 21.55 -16.76
CA HIS A 86 15.93 22.57 -17.29
C HIS A 86 17.40 22.14 -17.39
N THR A 87 17.77 20.96 -16.95
CA THR A 87 19.15 20.46 -17.03
C THR A 87 19.20 19.14 -17.80
N SER A 88 19.40 19.23 -19.08
CA SER A 88 19.58 18.15 -20.05
C SER A 88 18.30 17.49 -20.61
N ALA A 89 18.35 17.20 -21.92
CA ALA A 89 17.25 16.67 -22.73
C ALA A 89 16.79 15.22 -22.37
N ASP A 90 17.31 14.66 -21.28
CA ASP A 90 17.08 13.29 -20.82
C ASP A 90 16.38 13.19 -19.45
N GLU A 91 16.02 14.31 -18.79
CA GLU A 91 15.31 14.23 -17.50
C GLU A 91 13.83 13.90 -17.69
N GLN A 92 13.49 12.67 -17.48
CA GLN A 92 12.11 12.17 -17.53
C GLN A 92 11.28 12.78 -16.40
N VAL A 93 10.16 13.41 -16.76
CA VAL A 93 9.18 13.92 -15.80
C VAL A 93 8.65 12.76 -14.94
N LEU A 94 8.71 12.93 -13.62
CA LEU A 94 8.20 11.96 -12.64
C LEU A 94 6.70 12.21 -12.39
N LEU A 95 5.86 11.23 -12.70
CA LEU A 95 4.41 11.32 -12.61
C LEU A 95 3.89 10.92 -11.22
N ALA A 96 4.47 9.90 -10.61
CA ALA A 96 4.02 9.35 -9.33
C ALA A 96 3.98 10.38 -8.18
N PRO A 97 4.94 11.30 -8.03
CA PRO A 97 4.85 12.33 -7.01
C PRO A 97 3.64 13.26 -7.16
N MET A 98 3.16 13.46 -8.38
CA MET A 98 2.00 14.31 -8.67
C MET A 98 0.68 13.60 -8.35
N GLU A 99 0.62 12.30 -8.61
CA GLU A 99 -0.57 11.46 -8.50
C GLU A 99 -0.70 10.71 -7.16
N SER A 100 0.23 10.94 -6.23
CA SER A 100 0.21 10.34 -4.89
C SER A 100 -0.19 11.33 -3.81
N ASN A 101 -0.73 10.82 -2.69
CA ASN A 101 -1.03 11.63 -1.50
C ASN A 101 0.22 11.84 -0.61
N VAL A 102 1.41 11.49 -1.11
CA VAL A 102 2.69 11.63 -0.40
C VAL A 102 3.42 12.86 -0.87
N ILE A 103 4.07 13.56 0.04
CA ILE A 103 5.12 14.54 -0.27
C ILE A 103 6.44 13.79 -0.17
N PRO A 104 7.03 13.35 -1.29
CA PRO A 104 8.23 12.53 -1.24
C PRO A 104 9.44 13.34 -0.76
N LEU A 105 10.30 12.68 0.00
CA LEU A 105 11.57 13.24 0.42
C LEU A 105 12.61 13.22 -0.73
N PRO A 106 13.64 14.07 -0.70
CA PRO A 106 14.63 14.16 -1.78
C PRO A 106 15.28 12.82 -2.14
N HIS A 107 15.65 12.00 -1.14
CA HIS A 107 16.23 10.67 -1.38
C HIS A 107 15.25 9.71 -2.07
N GLN A 108 13.94 9.79 -1.74
CA GLN A 108 12.90 8.98 -2.37
C GLN A 108 12.71 9.35 -3.84
N LEU A 109 12.80 10.65 -4.18
CA LEU A 109 12.79 11.10 -5.59
C LEU A 109 14.02 10.62 -6.35
N GLN A 110 15.20 10.62 -5.71
CA GLN A 110 16.42 10.09 -6.32
C GLN A 110 16.32 8.58 -6.56
N ALA A 111 15.79 7.82 -5.59
CA ALA A 111 15.54 6.39 -5.75
C ALA A 111 14.57 6.12 -6.90
N LEU A 112 13.46 6.87 -6.98
CA LEU A 112 12.50 6.79 -8.07
C LEU A 112 13.16 7.09 -9.43
N ALA A 113 13.84 8.23 -9.56
CA ALA A 113 14.49 8.64 -10.80
C ALA A 113 15.51 7.60 -11.28
N ARG A 114 16.32 7.08 -10.35
CA ARG A 114 17.30 6.01 -10.65
C ARG A 114 16.61 4.71 -11.06
N ALA A 115 15.52 4.32 -10.39
CA ALA A 115 14.81 3.10 -10.69
C ALA A 115 14.22 3.10 -12.10
N ILE A 116 13.73 4.24 -12.59
CA ILE A 116 13.08 4.34 -13.90
C ILE A 116 14.03 4.69 -15.05
N SER A 117 15.30 5.01 -14.75
CA SER A 117 16.29 5.39 -15.78
C SER A 117 16.78 4.23 -16.64
N GLY A 118 16.48 2.98 -16.27
CA GLY A 118 16.91 1.76 -16.97
C GLY A 118 15.78 1.00 -17.64
N ASP A 119 16.10 0.21 -18.64
CA ASP A 119 15.14 -0.65 -19.38
C ASP A 119 14.55 -1.77 -18.52
N ARG A 120 15.24 -2.16 -17.45
CA ARG A 120 14.81 -3.19 -16.50
C ARG A 120 15.04 -2.74 -15.08
N ILE A 121 13.98 -2.75 -14.29
CA ILE A 121 14.05 -2.39 -12.88
C ILE A 121 14.33 -3.65 -12.07
N ARG A 122 15.56 -3.76 -11.55
CA ARG A 122 15.97 -4.78 -10.59
C ARG A 122 16.81 -4.10 -9.51
N TYR A 123 16.13 -3.64 -8.46
CA TYR A 123 16.75 -2.82 -7.44
C TYR A 123 16.59 -3.43 -6.05
N LEU A 124 17.61 -3.22 -5.24
CA LEU A 124 17.58 -3.38 -3.80
C LEU A 124 17.50 -1.98 -3.15
N LEU A 125 16.40 -1.71 -2.48
CA LEU A 125 16.23 -0.54 -1.62
C LEU A 125 16.72 -0.92 -0.21
N ALA A 126 17.94 -0.48 0.13
CA ALA A 126 18.65 -0.90 1.33
C ALA A 126 18.91 0.31 2.25
N ASP A 127 17.86 1.01 2.62
CA ASP A 127 17.95 2.16 3.51
C ASP A 127 17.69 1.77 4.97
N GLU A 128 18.08 2.64 5.90
CA GLU A 128 17.81 2.46 7.32
C GLU A 128 16.31 2.28 7.61
N VAL A 129 16.01 1.67 8.76
CA VAL A 129 14.63 1.50 9.23
C VAL A 129 13.99 2.88 9.42
N GLY A 130 12.76 3.05 8.92
CA GLY A 130 12.00 4.29 9.11
C GLY A 130 12.18 5.35 8.02
N LEU A 131 13.09 5.19 7.05
CA LEU A 131 13.26 6.14 5.94
C LEU A 131 12.20 6.05 4.82
N GLY A 132 11.18 5.21 5.02
CA GLY A 132 10.04 5.14 4.10
C GLY A 132 10.26 4.28 2.87
N LYS A 133 10.95 3.14 2.98
CA LYS A 133 11.14 2.16 1.87
C LYS A 133 9.83 1.75 1.20
N THR A 134 8.75 1.59 1.97
CA THR A 134 7.41 1.31 1.42
C THR A 134 6.92 2.44 0.54
N ILE A 135 7.22 3.69 0.92
CA ILE A 135 6.88 4.88 0.11
C ILE A 135 7.71 4.89 -1.18
N GLU A 136 9.00 4.59 -1.12
CA GLU A 136 9.86 4.48 -2.33
C GLU A 136 9.34 3.42 -3.28
N ALA A 137 9.06 2.22 -2.77
CA ALA A 137 8.49 1.14 -3.57
C ALA A 137 7.12 1.52 -4.15
N GLY A 138 6.27 2.21 -3.37
CA GLY A 138 4.99 2.72 -3.82
C GLY A 138 5.10 3.77 -4.92
N LEU A 139 6.06 4.70 -4.81
CA LEU A 139 6.35 5.69 -5.85
C LEU A 139 6.81 5.01 -7.15
N ILE A 140 7.74 4.06 -7.08
CA ILE A 140 8.23 3.31 -8.24
C ILE A 140 7.08 2.54 -8.89
N MET A 141 6.29 1.83 -8.10
CA MET A 141 5.12 1.08 -8.56
C MET A 141 4.10 2.01 -9.27
N ARG A 142 3.76 3.13 -8.64
CA ARG A 142 2.82 4.10 -9.18
C ARG A 142 3.32 4.70 -10.49
N GLU A 143 4.59 5.03 -10.58
CA GLU A 143 5.23 5.54 -11.79
C GLU A 143 5.14 4.55 -12.96
N LEU A 144 5.46 3.28 -12.71
CA LEU A 144 5.39 2.23 -13.71
C LEU A 144 3.95 1.99 -14.20
N LYS A 145 2.97 2.08 -13.30
CA LYS A 145 1.55 1.99 -13.66
C LYS A 145 1.12 3.17 -14.52
N LEU A 146 1.47 4.39 -14.15
CA LEU A 146 1.12 5.61 -14.90
C LEU A 146 1.74 5.60 -16.31
N ARG A 147 2.91 5.01 -16.46
CA ARG A 147 3.56 4.79 -17.77
C ARG A 147 2.97 3.61 -18.56
N GLY A 148 2.03 2.87 -18.01
CA GLY A 148 1.44 1.69 -18.66
C GLY A 148 2.38 0.48 -18.76
N LEU A 149 3.51 0.48 -18.04
CA LEU A 149 4.51 -0.59 -18.07
C LEU A 149 4.17 -1.77 -17.15
N VAL A 150 3.33 -1.52 -16.14
CA VAL A 150 2.96 -2.50 -15.11
C VAL A 150 1.45 -2.44 -14.85
N ARG A 151 0.84 -3.60 -14.85
CA ARG A 151 -0.56 -3.79 -14.46
C ARG A 151 -0.69 -4.78 -13.31
N ARG A 152 0.01 -5.91 -13.41
CA ARG A 152 -0.07 -7.01 -12.45
C ARG A 152 1.07 -6.95 -11.44
N ILE A 153 0.72 -6.77 -10.18
CA ILE A 153 1.68 -6.50 -9.11
C ILE A 153 1.52 -7.49 -7.97
N LEU A 154 2.62 -8.10 -7.57
CA LEU A 154 2.71 -8.94 -6.39
C LEU A 154 3.61 -8.29 -5.34
N VAL A 155 3.10 -8.15 -4.13
CA VAL A 155 3.91 -7.79 -2.95
C VAL A 155 4.03 -9.01 -2.05
N VAL A 156 5.25 -9.40 -1.74
CA VAL A 156 5.58 -10.48 -0.80
C VAL A 156 6.16 -9.86 0.45
N ALA A 157 5.41 -9.87 1.55
CA ALA A 157 5.80 -9.23 2.80
C ALA A 157 5.82 -10.22 3.97
N PRO A 158 6.48 -9.92 5.09
CA PRO A 158 6.28 -10.64 6.34
C PRO A 158 4.82 -10.61 6.78
N LYS A 159 4.32 -11.70 7.39
CA LYS A 159 2.91 -11.80 7.81
C LYS A 159 2.45 -10.59 8.66
N GLY A 160 3.31 -10.11 9.56
CA GLY A 160 2.99 -8.97 10.44
C GLY A 160 2.90 -7.62 9.71
N LEU A 161 3.49 -7.49 8.53
CA LEU A 161 3.51 -6.24 7.75
C LEU A 161 2.50 -6.24 6.59
N ALA A 162 1.93 -7.39 6.24
CA ALA A 162 1.06 -7.52 5.07
C ALA A 162 -0.18 -6.61 5.14
N THR A 163 -0.81 -6.47 6.30
CA THR A 163 -1.96 -5.58 6.51
C THR A 163 -1.55 -4.10 6.43
N GLN A 164 -0.37 -3.76 6.97
CA GLN A 164 0.19 -2.42 6.89
C GLN A 164 0.43 -2.02 5.42
N TRP A 165 0.99 -2.93 4.62
CA TRP A 165 1.16 -2.73 3.17
C TRP A 165 -0.16 -2.38 2.47
N VAL A 166 -1.26 -3.10 2.76
CA VAL A 166 -2.59 -2.79 2.20
C VAL A 166 -3.00 -1.37 2.56
N SER A 167 -2.88 -1.00 3.84
CA SER A 167 -3.27 0.32 4.34
C SER A 167 -2.42 1.44 3.73
N GLU A 168 -1.09 1.27 3.65
CA GLU A 168 -0.18 2.27 3.08
C GLU A 168 -0.41 2.47 1.59
N MET A 169 -0.60 1.40 0.82
CA MET A 169 -0.88 1.49 -0.61
C MET A 169 -2.21 2.22 -0.88
N GLN A 170 -3.24 1.94 -0.10
CA GLN A 170 -4.53 2.61 -0.23
C GLN A 170 -4.44 4.08 0.18
N THR A 171 -3.83 4.38 1.33
CA THR A 171 -3.80 5.75 1.89
C THR A 171 -2.92 6.68 1.06
N HIS A 172 -1.74 6.22 0.66
CA HIS A 172 -0.73 7.07 0.02
C HIS A 172 -0.82 7.10 -1.49
N PHE A 173 -1.25 6.01 -2.11
CA PHE A 173 -1.22 5.85 -3.57
C PHE A 173 -2.60 5.60 -4.18
N ASN A 174 -3.65 5.50 -3.37
CA ASN A 174 -5.01 5.12 -3.80
C ASN A 174 -5.02 3.79 -4.59
N GLU A 175 -4.16 2.84 -4.17
CA GLU A 175 -4.01 1.53 -4.79
C GLU A 175 -4.70 0.46 -3.94
N HIS A 176 -5.50 -0.38 -4.59
CA HIS A 176 -6.30 -1.41 -3.93
C HIS A 176 -5.68 -2.78 -4.14
N PHE A 177 -5.01 -3.27 -3.11
CA PHE A 177 -4.42 -4.60 -3.10
C PHE A 177 -5.33 -5.60 -2.39
N GLN A 178 -5.48 -6.77 -2.97
CA GLN A 178 -6.10 -7.90 -2.31
C GLN A 178 -5.09 -8.60 -1.40
N LEU A 179 -5.36 -8.65 -0.10
CA LEU A 179 -4.58 -9.46 0.83
C LEU A 179 -5.01 -10.92 0.71
N VAL A 180 -4.04 -11.79 0.43
CA VAL A 180 -4.27 -13.24 0.34
C VAL A 180 -3.45 -13.96 1.41
N LEU A 181 -4.13 -14.45 2.41
CA LEU A 181 -3.53 -15.25 3.47
C LEU A 181 -3.45 -16.73 3.07
N GLY A 182 -2.65 -17.50 3.81
CA GLY A 182 -2.47 -18.92 3.52
C GLY A 182 -3.77 -19.75 3.52
N GLU A 183 -4.77 -19.35 4.28
CA GLU A 183 -6.10 -19.94 4.37
C GLU A 183 -6.98 -19.63 3.14
N ASP A 184 -6.79 -18.46 2.52
CA ASP A 184 -7.60 -18.00 1.38
C ASP A 184 -7.25 -18.70 0.07
N ILE A 185 -6.04 -19.26 -0.05
CA ILE A 185 -5.56 -19.89 -1.29
C ILE A 185 -6.47 -21.03 -1.74
N GLY A 186 -7.01 -21.79 -0.79
CA GLY A 186 -7.99 -22.85 -1.09
C GLY A 186 -9.29 -22.32 -1.70
N THR A 187 -9.73 -21.16 -1.24
CA THR A 187 -10.93 -20.48 -1.76
C THR A 187 -10.68 -19.91 -3.15
N LEU A 188 -9.52 -19.29 -3.37
CA LEU A 188 -9.10 -18.80 -4.70
C LEU A 188 -9.06 -19.94 -5.73
N GLN A 189 -8.57 -21.10 -5.35
CA GLN A 189 -8.57 -22.28 -6.24
C GLN A 189 -9.97 -22.75 -6.63
N LYS A 190 -10.91 -22.73 -5.67
CA LYS A 190 -12.31 -23.09 -5.96
C LYS A 190 -12.96 -22.09 -6.92
N MET A 191 -12.75 -20.79 -6.67
CA MET A 191 -13.26 -19.72 -7.54
C MET A 191 -12.73 -19.84 -8.96
N ALA A 192 -11.42 -20.02 -9.14
CA ALA A 192 -10.81 -20.17 -10.45
C ALA A 192 -11.37 -21.35 -11.24
N ARG A 193 -11.66 -22.49 -10.58
CA ARG A 193 -12.29 -23.64 -11.22
C ARG A 193 -13.72 -23.38 -11.67
N THR A 194 -14.48 -22.61 -10.87
CA THR A 194 -15.89 -22.28 -11.21
C THR A 194 -15.96 -21.34 -12.40
N THR A 195 -15.06 -20.35 -12.48
CA THR A 195 -15.03 -19.39 -13.59
C THR A 195 -14.63 -20.07 -14.91
N GLN A 196 -13.66 -20.98 -14.89
CA GLN A 196 -13.21 -21.67 -16.12
C GLN A 196 -14.26 -22.67 -16.64
N ALA A 197 -15.03 -23.30 -15.76
CA ALA A 197 -16.11 -24.22 -16.18
C ALA A 197 -17.20 -23.51 -17.01
N THR A 198 -17.25 -22.17 -16.96
CA THR A 198 -18.20 -21.37 -17.74
C THR A 198 -17.63 -20.75 -19.01
N GLU A 199 -16.28 -20.71 -19.16
CA GLU A 199 -15.65 -19.90 -20.22
C GLU A 199 -14.81 -20.65 -21.26
N SER A 200 -14.38 -21.89 -21.04
CA SER A 200 -13.51 -22.58 -22.02
C SER A 200 -13.55 -24.10 -21.96
N ASP A 201 -13.46 -24.70 -23.15
CA ASP A 201 -13.24 -26.16 -23.42
C ASP A 201 -11.77 -26.59 -23.18
N ASP A 202 -10.90 -25.68 -22.72
CA ASP A 202 -9.49 -25.97 -22.52
C ASP A 202 -9.27 -26.75 -21.21
N ALA A 203 -8.77 -27.96 -21.33
CA ALA A 203 -8.50 -28.91 -20.25
C ALA A 203 -7.33 -28.47 -19.31
N SER A 204 -6.75 -27.30 -19.52
CA SER A 204 -5.68 -26.78 -18.67
C SER A 204 -6.23 -26.33 -17.32
N ARG A 205 -5.58 -26.76 -16.24
CA ARG A 205 -5.95 -26.34 -14.88
C ARG A 205 -5.79 -24.82 -14.70
N PRO A 206 -6.86 -24.11 -14.23
CA PRO A 206 -6.77 -22.67 -14.03
C PRO A 206 -5.75 -22.30 -12.97
N ASN A 207 -4.91 -21.30 -13.27
CA ASN A 207 -4.04 -20.70 -12.29
C ASN A 207 -4.83 -19.64 -11.50
N PRO A 208 -5.08 -19.83 -10.19
CA PRO A 208 -5.94 -18.96 -9.39
C PRO A 208 -5.42 -17.53 -9.25
N TRP A 209 -4.11 -17.32 -9.38
CA TRP A 209 -3.47 -16.01 -9.24
C TRP A 209 -3.67 -15.11 -10.47
N ARG A 210 -4.03 -15.65 -11.63
CA ARG A 210 -4.22 -14.86 -12.86
C ARG A 210 -5.44 -13.95 -12.85
N HIS A 211 -6.38 -14.20 -11.94
CA HIS A 211 -7.62 -13.40 -11.84
C HIS A 211 -7.48 -12.16 -10.95
N ILE A 212 -6.31 -11.93 -10.35
CA ILE A 212 -6.09 -10.81 -9.44
C ILE A 212 -4.91 -9.99 -9.96
N ASP A 213 -5.13 -8.71 -10.22
CA ASP A 213 -4.09 -7.84 -10.76
C ASP A 213 -3.14 -7.30 -9.68
N GLN A 214 -3.63 -7.08 -8.45
CA GLN A 214 -2.82 -6.52 -7.36
C GLN A 214 -2.99 -7.35 -6.08
N VAL A 215 -1.92 -8.00 -5.64
CA VAL A 215 -1.95 -8.96 -4.53
C VAL A 215 -0.84 -8.68 -3.53
N ILE A 216 -1.18 -8.78 -2.26
CA ILE A 216 -0.21 -8.86 -1.16
C ILE A 216 -0.32 -10.26 -0.54
N VAL A 217 0.82 -10.94 -0.41
CA VAL A 217 0.90 -12.27 0.21
C VAL A 217 1.94 -12.28 1.32
N SER A 218 1.76 -13.21 2.26
CA SER A 218 2.79 -13.48 3.26
C SER A 218 3.85 -14.43 2.69
N LEU A 219 5.13 -14.08 2.88
CA LEU A 219 6.28 -14.91 2.49
C LEU A 219 6.14 -16.37 2.95
N ASP A 220 5.72 -16.56 4.21
CA ASP A 220 5.58 -17.90 4.78
C ASP A 220 4.37 -18.69 4.25
N SER A 221 3.39 -18.02 3.67
CA SER A 221 2.22 -18.68 3.08
C SER A 221 2.46 -19.27 1.69
N VAL A 222 3.45 -18.75 0.97
CA VAL A 222 3.71 -19.08 -0.44
C VAL A 222 5.05 -19.76 -0.70
N LYS A 223 5.94 -19.82 0.30
CA LYS A 223 7.21 -20.55 0.18
C LYS A 223 6.97 -22.04 -0.10
N PRO A 224 7.79 -22.70 -0.95
CA PRO A 224 7.66 -24.13 -1.16
C PRO A 224 8.00 -24.92 0.11
N MET A 225 7.46 -26.13 0.19
CA MET A 225 7.64 -27.05 1.30
C MET A 225 8.28 -28.34 0.81
N ASP A 226 9.38 -28.77 1.42
CA ASP A 226 10.05 -30.01 1.03
C ASP A 226 9.51 -31.23 1.82
N LYS A 227 9.27 -31.07 3.12
CA LYS A 227 8.79 -32.15 3.99
C LYS A 227 7.82 -31.61 5.04
N ARG A 228 6.81 -32.42 5.36
CA ARG A 228 5.92 -32.21 6.51
C ARG A 228 5.50 -33.55 7.11
N ARG A 229 5.64 -33.67 8.43
CA ARG A 229 5.24 -34.90 9.16
C ARG A 229 3.78 -35.24 8.88
N GLY A 230 3.52 -36.49 8.49
CA GLY A 230 2.17 -36.98 8.21
C GLY A 230 1.59 -36.58 6.84
N TRP A 231 2.41 -36.01 5.95
CA TRP A 231 2.00 -35.69 4.58
C TRP A 231 2.68 -36.62 3.59
N SER A 232 1.90 -37.09 2.59
CA SER A 232 2.45 -37.83 1.45
C SER A 232 3.16 -36.88 0.48
N ALA A 233 4.00 -37.42 -0.42
CA ALA A 233 4.68 -36.66 -1.47
C ALA A 233 3.69 -35.94 -2.40
N GLU A 234 2.58 -36.60 -2.75
CA GLU A 234 1.53 -36.04 -3.62
C GLU A 234 0.86 -34.84 -2.94
N ARG A 235 0.62 -34.91 -1.62
CA ARG A 235 0.03 -33.81 -0.86
C ARG A 235 0.97 -32.59 -0.78
N ILE A 236 2.27 -32.85 -0.63
CA ILE A 236 3.30 -31.79 -0.66
C ILE A 236 3.38 -31.18 -2.06
N ALA A 237 3.38 -31.99 -3.11
CA ALA A 237 3.38 -31.52 -4.48
C ALA A 237 2.12 -30.66 -4.80
N ALA A 238 0.94 -31.09 -4.39
CA ALA A 238 -0.29 -30.31 -4.56
C ALA A 238 -0.26 -28.99 -3.79
N TYR A 239 0.31 -28.99 -2.58
CA TYR A 239 0.51 -27.78 -1.78
C TYR A 239 1.46 -26.80 -2.49
N ASN A 240 2.62 -27.29 -2.95
CA ASN A 240 3.62 -26.45 -3.63
C ASN A 240 3.08 -25.90 -4.94
N ARG A 241 2.37 -26.68 -5.69
CA ARG A 241 1.80 -26.27 -6.97
C ARG A 241 0.92 -25.03 -6.81
N SER A 242 -0.02 -25.05 -5.89
CA SER A 242 -0.97 -23.96 -5.73
C SER A 242 -0.39 -22.70 -5.09
N ARG A 243 0.62 -22.85 -4.25
CA ARG A 243 1.17 -21.74 -3.46
C ARG A 243 2.44 -21.15 -4.06
N PHE A 244 3.25 -21.99 -4.70
CA PHE A 244 4.53 -21.60 -5.25
C PHE A 244 4.52 -21.60 -6.78
N GLU A 245 4.27 -22.75 -7.41
CA GLU A 245 4.36 -22.85 -8.87
C GLU A 245 3.33 -21.96 -9.59
N ASP A 246 2.07 -22.02 -9.20
CA ASP A 246 1.01 -21.20 -9.76
C ASP A 246 1.27 -19.70 -9.51
N LEU A 247 1.84 -19.31 -8.33
CA LEU A 247 2.19 -17.94 -8.02
C LEU A 247 3.31 -17.42 -8.91
N VAL A 248 4.40 -18.20 -9.06
CA VAL A 248 5.57 -17.83 -9.87
C VAL A 248 5.18 -17.71 -11.36
N THR A 249 4.31 -18.61 -11.83
CA THR A 249 3.89 -18.64 -13.25
C THR A 249 2.64 -17.80 -13.55
N ALA A 250 2.18 -17.00 -12.59
CA ALA A 250 0.98 -16.20 -12.77
C ALA A 250 1.13 -15.07 -13.80
N GLY A 251 2.36 -14.67 -14.15
CA GLY A 251 2.65 -13.58 -15.10
C GLY A 251 2.53 -12.21 -14.43
N TRP A 252 3.28 -11.99 -13.36
CA TRP A 252 3.42 -10.68 -12.71
C TRP A 252 4.30 -9.76 -13.53
N ASP A 253 3.92 -8.51 -13.65
CA ASP A 253 4.74 -7.48 -14.28
C ASP A 253 5.78 -6.94 -13.29
N LEU A 254 5.36 -6.71 -12.04
CA LEU A 254 6.21 -6.25 -10.94
C LEU A 254 6.04 -7.15 -9.72
N VAL A 255 7.18 -7.53 -9.14
CA VAL A 255 7.22 -8.17 -7.82
C VAL A 255 8.03 -7.29 -6.86
N VAL A 256 7.47 -7.05 -5.69
CA VAL A 256 8.12 -6.38 -4.57
C VAL A 256 8.27 -7.38 -3.43
N VAL A 257 9.49 -7.56 -2.92
CA VAL A 257 9.75 -8.42 -1.76
C VAL A 257 10.24 -7.58 -0.60
N ASP A 258 9.44 -7.51 0.44
CA ASP A 258 9.81 -6.81 1.66
C ASP A 258 10.61 -7.71 2.61
N GLU A 259 11.48 -7.09 3.42
CA GLU A 259 12.43 -7.79 4.29
C GLU A 259 13.25 -8.86 3.55
N ALA A 260 13.81 -8.46 2.41
CA ALA A 260 14.49 -9.36 1.47
C ALA A 260 15.67 -10.13 2.09
N HIS A 261 16.26 -9.64 3.19
CA HIS A 261 17.28 -10.37 3.95
C HIS A 261 16.76 -11.74 4.45
N ARG A 262 15.45 -11.91 4.59
CA ARG A 262 14.82 -13.20 4.95
C ARG A 262 14.82 -14.22 3.83
N LEU A 263 15.17 -13.84 2.61
CA LEU A 263 15.33 -14.79 1.49
C LEU A 263 16.64 -15.57 1.57
N GLY A 264 17.62 -15.11 2.34
CA GLY A 264 18.95 -15.75 2.47
C GLY A 264 19.10 -16.60 3.73
N GLY A 265 20.02 -17.60 3.76
CA GLY A 265 20.51 -18.36 4.93
C GLY A 265 20.14 -19.86 5.03
N SER A 266 19.92 -20.46 6.23
CA SER A 266 19.85 -21.90 6.52
C SER A 266 18.58 -22.64 5.99
N THR A 267 18.35 -23.90 6.35
CA THR A 267 17.43 -24.89 5.72
C THR A 267 15.99 -24.39 5.42
N ASP A 268 15.39 -23.59 6.29
CA ASP A 268 14.09 -22.94 6.05
C ASP A 268 14.21 -21.78 5.02
N GLN A 269 15.40 -21.26 4.87
CA GLN A 269 15.80 -20.20 3.96
C GLN A 269 16.03 -20.72 2.54
N VAL A 270 16.35 -22.01 2.34
CA VAL A 270 16.40 -22.60 0.99
C VAL A 270 15.02 -22.50 0.30
N ALA A 271 13.93 -22.75 1.03
CA ALA A 271 12.59 -22.61 0.49
C ALA A 271 12.22 -21.16 0.15
N ARG A 272 12.63 -20.20 0.99
CA ARG A 272 12.43 -18.76 0.75
C ARG A 272 13.31 -18.26 -0.39
N PHE A 273 14.56 -18.71 -0.45
CA PHE A 273 15.47 -18.41 -1.56
C PHE A 273 14.92 -18.91 -2.90
N ARG A 274 14.42 -20.15 -2.95
CA ARG A 274 13.76 -20.71 -4.16
C ARG A 274 12.55 -19.88 -4.59
N LEU A 275 11.76 -19.38 -3.66
CA LEU A 275 10.66 -18.48 -3.96
C LEU A 275 11.16 -17.18 -4.59
N GLY A 276 12.13 -16.51 -3.95
CA GLY A 276 12.74 -15.28 -4.44
C GLY A 276 13.36 -15.45 -5.83
N GLN A 277 14.11 -16.53 -6.04
CA GLN A 277 14.72 -16.87 -7.32
C GLN A 277 13.66 -17.11 -8.41
N GLY A 278 12.66 -17.93 -8.14
CA GLY A 278 11.59 -18.22 -9.11
C GLY A 278 10.83 -16.98 -9.52
N LEU A 279 10.49 -16.10 -8.57
CA LEU A 279 9.84 -14.83 -8.84
C LEU A 279 10.76 -13.88 -9.63
N ALA A 280 12.04 -13.80 -9.29
CA ALA A 280 12.99 -12.96 -9.99
C ALA A 280 13.23 -13.41 -11.44
N GLU A 281 13.26 -14.70 -11.71
CA GLU A 281 13.44 -15.25 -13.06
C GLU A 281 12.21 -15.06 -13.96
N SER A 282 11.00 -15.09 -13.36
CA SER A 282 9.73 -15.01 -14.08
C SER A 282 9.18 -13.60 -14.29
N THR A 283 9.76 -12.58 -13.64
CA THR A 283 9.18 -11.23 -13.59
C THR A 283 10.13 -10.20 -14.23
N PRO A 284 9.63 -9.30 -15.11
CA PRO A 284 10.45 -8.26 -15.73
C PRO A 284 10.94 -7.20 -14.74
N TYR A 285 10.08 -6.76 -13.81
CA TYR A 285 10.42 -5.73 -12.81
C TYR A 285 10.43 -6.33 -11.40
N PHE A 286 11.54 -6.15 -10.68
CA PHE A 286 11.76 -6.81 -9.39
C PHE A 286 12.39 -5.86 -8.38
N LEU A 287 11.72 -5.62 -7.27
CA LEU A 287 12.18 -4.77 -6.17
C LEU A 287 12.37 -5.59 -4.90
N LEU A 288 13.53 -5.41 -4.29
CA LEU A 288 13.85 -5.96 -2.97
C LEU A 288 13.95 -4.82 -1.96
N LEU A 289 13.29 -4.94 -0.83
CA LEU A 289 13.40 -4.00 0.27
C LEU A 289 14.06 -4.71 1.44
N SER A 290 15.09 -4.11 2.00
CA SER A 290 15.76 -4.63 3.18
C SER A 290 16.15 -3.50 4.12
N ALA A 291 15.99 -3.72 5.41
CA ALA A 291 16.65 -2.89 6.40
C ALA A 291 18.13 -3.33 6.50
N THR A 292 19.03 -2.39 6.51
CA THR A 292 20.46 -2.60 6.81
C THR A 292 20.69 -2.56 8.29
#